data_93711970d922445549a25316ba5b1960
#
_entry.id   93711970d922445549a25316ba5b1960
#
_cell.length_a   1.000
_cell.length_b   1.000
_cell.length_c   1.000
_cell.angle_alpha   90.00
_cell.angle_beta   90.00
_cell.angle_gamma   90.00
#
_symmetry.space_group_name_H-M   'P 1'
#
loop_
_entity.id
_entity.type
_entity.pdbx_description
1 polymer ?
#
loop_
_entity_poly.entity_id
_entity_poly.type
_entity_poly.pdbx_seq_one_letter_code
_entity_poly.pdbx_strand_id
1 'polypeptide(L)'
;NALLPPGALSSEKRVAISWAGASNSETAEKKSIPYSKFRRLFNAPNCQFYSVQVNADSTAIADMNRRDNVNDLSESIIDFEDTAVFLSQMDLVISVDTAVTHLAGALGRPTWTLLPYAADWRWRVHRADSPWYRTMRLFRQQRAGDWDQVLEEVSHCLFNYGAQMSTSRLAGSCLLPS
;
A
#
# COMPACT_ATOMS: atom_id res chain seq x y z
N ASN A 1 2.81 -2.61 -22.90
CA ASN A 1 2.44 -1.41 -22.12
C ASN A 1 1.33 -1.79 -21.16
N ALA A 2 1.70 -2.18 -19.93
CA ALA A 2 0.76 -2.45 -18.86
C ALA A 2 0.17 -1.11 -18.38
N LEU A 3 -1.01 -0.76 -18.84
CA LEU A 3 -1.77 0.39 -18.37
C LEU A 3 -2.77 -0.08 -17.32
N LEU A 4 -3.00 0.74 -16.31
CA LEU A 4 -4.08 0.49 -15.35
C LEU A 4 -5.42 0.42 -16.08
N PRO A 5 -6.36 -0.45 -15.65
CA PRO A 5 -7.68 -0.48 -16.21
C PRO A 5 -8.34 0.91 -16.16
N PRO A 6 -9.05 1.33 -17.20
CA PRO A 6 -9.78 2.59 -17.20
C PRO A 6 -10.89 2.52 -16.15
N GLY A 7 -10.89 3.40 -15.17
CA GLY A 7 -11.93 3.42 -14.13
C GLY A 7 -11.63 4.24 -12.90
N ALA A 8 -10.38 4.64 -12.66
CA ALA A 8 -10.10 5.58 -11.60
C ALA A 8 -10.69 6.94 -12.00
N LEU A 9 -11.72 7.39 -11.29
CA LEU A 9 -12.14 8.79 -11.35
C LEU A 9 -10.89 9.63 -11.07
N SER A 10 -10.62 10.67 -11.86
CA SER A 10 -9.40 11.50 -11.78
C SER A 10 -9.19 12.20 -10.42
N SER A 11 -10.04 11.93 -9.45
CA SER A 11 -10.07 12.51 -8.11
C SER A 11 -9.66 11.57 -6.99
N GLU A 12 -9.53 10.26 -7.24
CA GLU A 12 -9.15 9.29 -6.21
C GLU A 12 -7.65 9.04 -6.22
N LYS A 13 -7.09 8.75 -5.04
CA LYS A 13 -5.70 8.32 -4.87
C LYS A 13 -5.56 6.86 -5.25
N ARG A 14 -4.64 6.56 -6.14
CA ARG A 14 -4.30 5.18 -6.51
C ARG A 14 -3.32 4.62 -5.49
N VAL A 15 -3.74 3.58 -4.78
CA VAL A 15 -2.97 2.97 -3.70
C VAL A 15 -2.64 1.52 -4.06
N ALA A 16 -1.37 1.22 -4.33
CA ALA A 16 -0.92 -0.17 -4.48
C ALA A 16 -0.80 -0.86 -3.13
N ILE A 17 -1.17 -2.13 -3.07
CA ILE A 17 -1.12 -2.93 -1.85
C ILE A 17 -0.40 -4.27 -2.06
N SER A 18 0.39 -4.68 -1.03
CA SER A 18 0.96 -6.01 -0.91
C SER A 18 1.10 -6.38 0.57
N TRP A 19 0.50 -7.48 0.99
CA TRP A 19 0.34 -7.85 2.40
C TRP A 19 1.13 -9.09 2.82
N ALA A 20 1.76 -9.80 1.88
CA ALA A 20 2.47 -11.04 2.18
C ALA A 20 3.75 -11.18 1.37
N GLY A 21 4.72 -11.88 1.95
CA GLY A 21 5.94 -12.29 1.25
C GLY A 21 5.66 -13.39 0.22
N ALA A 22 6.49 -13.46 -0.82
CA ALA A 22 6.32 -14.41 -1.93
C ALA A 22 6.75 -15.86 -1.60
N SER A 23 7.32 -16.13 -0.43
CA SER A 23 7.81 -17.47 -0.05
C SER A 23 7.06 -18.03 1.14
N ASN A 24 6.94 -19.35 1.20
CA ASN A 24 6.37 -20.10 2.34
C ASN A 24 7.41 -20.33 3.46
N SER A 25 8.36 -19.42 3.64
CA SER A 25 9.34 -19.50 4.72
C SER A 25 8.79 -18.91 6.01
N GLU A 26 9.26 -19.39 7.16
CA GLU A 26 8.91 -18.85 8.48
C GLU A 26 9.16 -17.33 8.57
N THR A 27 10.20 -16.85 7.90
CA THR A 27 10.52 -15.42 7.83
C THR A 27 9.47 -14.64 7.04
N ALA A 28 8.98 -15.19 5.93
CA ALA A 28 7.92 -14.56 5.15
C ALA A 28 6.59 -14.55 5.90
N GLU A 29 6.28 -15.62 6.62
CA GLU A 29 5.07 -15.70 7.46
C GLU A 29 5.06 -14.62 8.54
N LYS A 30 6.18 -14.45 9.26
CA LYS A 30 6.33 -13.40 10.29
C LYS A 30 6.18 -11.98 9.76
N LYS A 31 6.49 -11.76 8.49
CA LYS A 31 6.36 -10.46 7.82
C LYS A 31 4.99 -10.26 7.19
N SER A 32 4.22 -11.31 6.98
CA SER A 32 2.94 -11.28 6.30
C SER A 32 1.80 -10.89 7.24
N ILE A 33 0.81 -10.22 6.68
CA ILE A 33 -0.43 -9.85 7.36
C ILE A 33 -1.56 -10.64 6.73
N PRO A 34 -2.41 -11.34 7.48
CA PRO A 34 -3.58 -11.99 6.90
C PRO A 34 -4.45 -10.97 6.15
N TYR A 35 -4.89 -11.31 4.93
CA TYR A 35 -5.70 -10.40 4.13
C TYR A 35 -6.96 -9.94 4.86
N SER A 36 -7.58 -10.82 5.62
CA SER A 36 -8.76 -10.52 6.46
C SER A 36 -8.52 -9.38 7.47
N LYS A 37 -7.29 -9.18 7.93
CA LYS A 37 -6.90 -8.04 8.76
C LYS A 37 -6.55 -6.82 7.92
N PHE A 38 -5.82 -7.02 6.82
CA PHE A 38 -5.33 -5.97 5.95
C PHE A 38 -6.47 -5.17 5.28
N ARG A 39 -7.58 -5.85 4.96
CA ARG A 39 -8.77 -5.27 4.31
C ARG A 39 -9.39 -4.09 5.06
N ARG A 40 -9.12 -3.89 6.35
CA ARG A 40 -9.62 -2.72 7.09
C ARG A 40 -9.14 -1.39 6.53
N LEU A 41 -8.05 -1.38 5.75
CA LEU A 41 -7.51 -0.19 5.10
C LEU A 41 -8.42 0.31 3.95
N PHE A 42 -9.25 -0.55 3.38
CA PHE A 42 -10.07 -0.21 2.20
C PHE A 42 -11.27 0.68 2.50
N ASN A 43 -11.50 0.99 3.78
CA ASN A 43 -12.50 1.98 4.19
C ASN A 43 -12.00 3.44 4.05
N ALA A 44 -10.76 3.68 3.62
CA ALA A 44 -10.22 5.02 3.45
C ALA A 44 -10.95 5.76 2.30
N PRO A 45 -11.40 7.00 2.53
CA PRO A 45 -12.12 7.77 1.53
C PRO A 45 -11.21 8.19 0.37
N ASN A 46 -11.77 8.36 -0.80
CA ASN A 46 -11.08 8.85 -2.01
C ASN A 46 -9.80 8.07 -2.35
N CYS A 47 -9.79 6.78 -2.05
CA CYS A 47 -8.70 5.87 -2.38
C CYS A 47 -9.24 4.71 -3.24
N GLN A 48 -8.58 4.48 -4.36
CA GLN A 48 -8.79 3.29 -5.19
C GLN A 48 -7.61 2.35 -4.97
N PHE A 49 -7.91 1.10 -4.61
CA PHE A 49 -6.88 0.11 -4.27
C PHE A 49 -6.55 -0.81 -5.44
N TYR A 50 -5.26 -1.14 -5.56
CA TYR A 50 -4.72 -2.03 -6.58
C TYR A 50 -3.81 -3.06 -5.91
N SER A 51 -4.18 -4.34 -6.02
CA SER A 51 -3.34 -5.44 -5.53
C SER A 51 -2.21 -5.72 -6.51
N VAL A 52 -0.98 -5.62 -6.03
CA VAL A 52 0.22 -6.11 -6.72
C VAL A 52 0.78 -7.37 -6.03
N GLN A 53 -0.06 -8.05 -5.25
CA GLN A 53 0.29 -9.26 -4.53
C GLN A 53 0.27 -10.47 -5.47
N VAL A 54 1.43 -10.88 -5.93
CA VAL A 54 1.60 -12.14 -6.67
C VAL A 54 1.40 -13.31 -5.71
N ASN A 55 0.73 -14.38 -6.17
CA ASN A 55 0.42 -15.60 -5.39
C ASN A 55 -0.45 -15.34 -4.14
N ALA A 56 -1.45 -14.45 -4.25
CA ALA A 56 -2.49 -14.35 -3.25
C ALA A 56 -3.29 -15.65 -3.16
N ASP A 57 -3.73 -16.00 -1.95
CA ASP A 57 -4.60 -17.17 -1.79
C ASP A 57 -5.99 -16.93 -2.42
N SER A 58 -6.67 -18.02 -2.77
CA SER A 58 -7.96 -17.96 -3.46
C SER A 58 -9.06 -17.26 -2.64
N THR A 59 -8.96 -17.30 -1.32
CA THR A 59 -9.91 -16.61 -0.42
C THR A 59 -9.71 -15.11 -0.50
N ALA A 60 -8.47 -14.64 -0.47
CA ALA A 60 -8.14 -13.22 -0.64
C ALA A 60 -8.61 -12.70 -2.00
N ILE A 61 -8.36 -13.44 -3.08
CA ILE A 61 -8.82 -13.07 -4.44
C ILE A 61 -10.34 -12.97 -4.50
N ALA A 62 -11.05 -13.96 -3.91
CA ALA A 62 -12.51 -13.95 -3.88
C ALA A 62 -13.08 -12.77 -3.08
N ASP A 63 -12.46 -12.40 -1.98
CA ASP A 63 -12.86 -11.25 -1.16
C ASP A 63 -12.56 -9.92 -1.86
N MET A 64 -11.42 -9.76 -2.51
CA MET A 64 -11.10 -8.58 -3.34
C MET A 64 -12.19 -8.31 -4.38
N ASN A 65 -12.56 -9.34 -5.13
CA ASN A 65 -13.52 -9.20 -6.22
C ASN A 65 -14.96 -8.98 -5.75
N ARG A 66 -15.35 -9.52 -4.59
CA ARG A 66 -16.75 -9.53 -4.14
C ARG A 66 -17.10 -8.44 -3.15
N ARG A 67 -16.15 -8.01 -2.33
CA ARG A 67 -16.43 -7.21 -1.13
C ARG A 67 -15.64 -5.92 -1.04
N ASP A 68 -14.41 -5.90 -1.52
CA ASP A 68 -13.44 -4.88 -1.13
C ASP A 68 -13.17 -3.84 -2.21
N ASN A 69 -13.73 -4.01 -3.41
CA ASN A 69 -13.52 -3.12 -4.57
C ASN A 69 -12.02 -2.85 -4.85
N VAL A 70 -11.20 -3.89 -4.77
CA VAL A 70 -9.78 -3.87 -5.05
C VAL A 70 -9.53 -4.39 -6.45
N ASN A 71 -8.81 -3.65 -7.27
CA ASN A 71 -8.38 -4.11 -8.58
C ASN A 71 -7.18 -5.05 -8.43
N ASP A 72 -7.35 -6.31 -8.74
CA ASP A 72 -6.25 -7.28 -8.73
C ASP A 72 -5.45 -7.20 -10.03
N LEU A 73 -4.15 -6.89 -9.92
CA LEU A 73 -3.21 -6.81 -11.03
C LEU A 73 -2.31 -8.05 -11.14
N SER A 74 -2.49 -9.04 -10.27
CA SER A 74 -1.57 -10.19 -10.16
C SER A 74 -1.42 -10.97 -11.47
N GLU A 75 -2.51 -11.15 -12.24
CA GLU A 75 -2.49 -11.82 -13.53
C GLU A 75 -1.74 -11.04 -14.62
N SER A 76 -1.59 -9.72 -14.44
CA SER A 76 -0.87 -8.84 -15.38
C SER A 76 0.60 -8.63 -15.00
N ILE A 77 1.05 -9.22 -13.90
CA ILE A 77 2.43 -9.14 -13.41
C ILE A 77 3.15 -10.44 -13.75
N ILE A 78 4.01 -10.40 -14.75
CA ILE A 78 4.86 -11.53 -15.17
C ILE A 78 6.22 -11.41 -14.48
N ASP A 79 6.75 -10.19 -14.36
CA ASP A 79 8.07 -9.92 -13.81
C ASP A 79 8.15 -8.60 -13.02
N PHE A 80 9.38 -8.22 -12.64
CA PHE A 80 9.61 -6.97 -11.92
C PHE A 80 9.44 -5.72 -12.77
N GLU A 81 9.56 -5.81 -14.08
CA GLU A 81 9.34 -4.67 -14.99
C GLU A 81 7.86 -4.31 -15.00
N ASP A 82 6.97 -5.31 -15.11
CA ASP A 82 5.53 -5.09 -14.99
C ASP A 82 5.17 -4.48 -13.64
N THR A 83 5.73 -5.02 -12.56
CA THR A 83 5.52 -4.47 -11.21
C THR A 83 5.96 -3.01 -11.14
N ALA A 84 7.12 -2.66 -11.71
CA ALA A 84 7.63 -1.29 -11.73
C ALA A 84 6.71 -0.35 -12.52
N VAL A 85 6.20 -0.81 -13.66
CA VAL A 85 5.24 -0.05 -14.48
C VAL A 85 3.97 0.26 -13.70
N PHE A 86 3.38 -0.72 -13.00
CA PHE A 86 2.20 -0.48 -12.17
C PHE A 86 2.52 0.46 -11.01
N LEU A 87 3.59 0.21 -10.26
CA LEU A 87 3.98 1.05 -9.13
C LEU A 87 4.26 2.50 -9.55
N SER A 88 4.82 2.73 -10.74
CA SER A 88 5.08 4.07 -11.26
C SER A 88 3.82 4.92 -11.45
N GLN A 89 2.66 4.30 -11.57
CA GLN A 89 1.37 4.94 -11.75
C GLN A 89 0.61 5.19 -10.43
N MET A 90 1.15 4.75 -9.29
CA MET A 90 0.51 4.86 -7.98
C MET A 90 0.86 6.16 -7.28
N ASP A 91 -0.08 6.68 -6.51
CA ASP A 91 0.13 7.84 -5.63
C ASP A 91 0.72 7.42 -4.28
N LEU A 92 0.46 6.18 -3.86
CA LEU A 92 0.97 5.58 -2.61
C LEU A 92 1.13 4.07 -2.80
N VAL A 93 2.15 3.51 -2.17
CA VAL A 93 2.34 2.06 -2.05
C VAL A 93 2.30 1.68 -0.57
N ILE A 94 1.45 0.73 -0.19
CA ILE A 94 1.38 0.17 1.17
C ILE A 94 1.77 -1.31 1.08
N SER A 95 2.89 -1.66 1.67
CA SER A 95 3.43 -3.01 1.56
C SER A 95 4.11 -3.47 2.84
N VAL A 96 4.06 -4.76 3.12
CA VAL A 96 4.97 -5.39 4.09
C VAL A 96 6.40 -5.44 3.52
N ASP A 97 7.40 -5.80 4.33
CA ASP A 97 8.80 -5.89 3.93
C ASP A 97 9.03 -6.97 2.86
N THR A 98 8.83 -6.59 1.61
CA THR A 98 8.97 -7.43 0.41
C THR A 98 9.73 -6.70 -0.70
N ALA A 99 9.98 -7.39 -1.82
CA ALA A 99 10.58 -6.80 -3.01
C ALA A 99 9.78 -5.60 -3.54
N VAL A 100 8.43 -5.60 -3.41
CA VAL A 100 7.55 -4.48 -3.79
C VAL A 100 7.93 -3.20 -3.06
N THR A 101 8.18 -3.27 -1.74
CA THR A 101 8.62 -2.14 -0.93
C THR A 101 9.93 -1.53 -1.44
N HIS A 102 10.91 -2.37 -1.75
CA HIS A 102 12.21 -1.92 -2.25
C HIS A 102 12.10 -1.31 -3.64
N LEU A 103 11.32 -1.93 -4.51
CA LEU A 103 11.07 -1.42 -5.86
C LEU A 103 10.36 -0.07 -5.84
N ALA A 104 9.32 0.07 -5.03
CA ALA A 104 8.60 1.33 -4.86
C ALA A 104 9.52 2.46 -4.33
N GLY A 105 10.36 2.14 -3.35
CA GLY A 105 11.34 3.07 -2.81
C GLY A 105 12.39 3.49 -3.83
N ALA A 106 12.90 2.56 -4.63
CA ALA A 106 13.85 2.82 -5.72
C ALA A 106 13.25 3.70 -6.82
N LEU A 107 11.96 3.54 -7.11
CA LEU A 107 11.19 4.38 -8.04
C LEU A 107 10.81 5.76 -7.45
N GLY A 108 11.18 6.04 -6.20
CA GLY A 108 10.86 7.29 -5.52
C GLY A 108 9.36 7.48 -5.24
N ARG A 109 8.59 6.39 -5.22
CA ARG A 109 7.16 6.46 -4.91
C ARG A 109 6.93 6.64 -3.42
N PRO A 110 5.94 7.44 -3.00
CA PRO A 110 5.49 7.45 -1.61
C PRO A 110 5.17 6.02 -1.16
N THR A 111 5.85 5.55 -0.12
CA THR A 111 5.74 4.15 0.31
C THR A 111 5.58 4.05 1.82
N TRP A 112 4.58 3.33 2.27
CA TRP A 112 4.36 2.98 3.67
C TRP A 112 4.68 1.50 3.85
N THR A 113 5.76 1.26 4.60
CA THR A 113 6.26 -0.10 4.84
C THR A 113 5.84 -0.56 6.22
N LEU A 114 5.11 -1.68 6.26
CA LEU A 114 4.63 -2.30 7.48
C LEU A 114 5.63 -3.35 7.92
N LEU A 115 6.19 -3.19 9.11
CA LEU A 115 7.30 -3.96 9.62
C LEU A 115 6.91 -4.82 10.82
N PRO A 116 7.37 -6.09 10.89
CA PRO A 116 7.25 -6.88 12.09
C PRO A 116 8.08 -6.27 13.24
N TYR A 117 7.86 -6.76 14.48
CA TYR A 117 8.65 -6.35 15.63
C TYR A 117 10.15 -6.57 15.41
N ALA A 118 10.54 -7.77 15.01
CA ALA A 118 11.91 -8.12 14.61
C ALA A 118 12.09 -7.95 13.10
N ALA A 119 12.12 -6.70 12.64
CA ALA A 119 12.36 -6.38 11.24
C ALA A 119 13.84 -6.54 10.88
N ASP A 120 14.12 -6.65 9.58
CA ASP A 120 15.47 -6.71 9.03
C ASP A 120 16.29 -5.47 9.44
N TRP A 121 17.60 -5.65 9.63
CA TRP A 121 18.55 -4.61 10.06
C TRP A 121 18.54 -3.36 9.16
N ARG A 122 18.18 -3.52 7.88
CA ARG A 122 18.07 -2.40 6.92
C ARG A 122 17.08 -1.34 7.37
N TRP A 123 16.04 -1.73 8.08
CA TRP A 123 15.00 -0.81 8.57
C TRP A 123 15.37 -0.12 9.87
N ARG A 124 16.52 -0.49 10.49
CA ARG A 124 16.99 0.03 11.77
C ARG A 124 15.89 -0.02 12.85
N VAL A 125 16.20 0.40 14.04
CA VAL A 125 15.25 0.52 15.16
C VAL A 125 15.01 1.98 15.51
N HIS A 126 13.88 2.27 16.13
CA HIS A 126 13.52 3.60 16.65
C HIS A 126 13.46 4.73 15.60
N ARG A 127 13.01 4.42 14.37
CA ARG A 127 12.76 5.47 13.38
C ARG A 127 11.55 5.14 12.51
N ALA A 128 10.87 6.21 12.08
CA ALA A 128 9.68 6.13 11.23
C ALA A 128 9.99 6.41 9.74
N ASP A 129 11.25 6.72 9.41
CA ASP A 129 11.74 6.97 8.05
C ASP A 129 12.77 5.93 7.63
N SER A 130 13.07 5.85 6.34
CA SER A 130 14.11 4.98 5.80
C SER A 130 15.38 5.78 5.44
N PRO A 131 16.57 5.31 5.83
CA PRO A 131 17.82 5.94 5.38
C PRO A 131 18.11 5.68 3.89
N TRP A 132 17.45 4.69 3.28
CA TRP A 132 17.68 4.26 1.90
C TRP A 132 16.73 4.92 0.91
N TYR A 133 15.49 5.22 1.35
CA TYR A 133 14.41 5.69 0.48
C TYR A 133 13.72 6.91 1.11
N ARG A 134 13.92 8.08 0.53
CA ARG A 134 13.42 9.37 1.08
C ARG A 134 11.90 9.47 1.15
N THR A 135 11.21 8.74 0.30
CA THR A 135 9.74 8.77 0.19
C THR A 135 9.05 7.71 1.04
N MET A 136 9.82 7.00 1.88
CA MET A 136 9.32 5.87 2.64
C MET A 136 9.06 6.24 4.10
N ARG A 137 7.90 5.83 4.59
CA ARG A 137 7.52 5.85 6.00
C ARG A 137 7.38 4.43 6.53
N LEU A 138 7.89 4.19 7.74
CA LEU A 138 7.91 2.89 8.40
C LEU A 138 6.87 2.83 9.51
N PHE A 139 6.05 1.78 9.50
CA PHE A 139 5.07 1.45 10.52
C PHE A 139 5.47 0.11 11.13
N ARG A 140 5.82 0.09 12.41
CA ARG A 140 6.43 -1.07 13.06
C ARG A 140 5.58 -1.60 14.19
N GLN A 141 5.46 -2.93 14.27
CA GLN A 141 4.90 -3.59 15.44
C GLN A 141 5.65 -3.19 16.72
N GLN A 142 4.92 -2.81 17.75
CA GLN A 142 5.47 -2.56 19.08
C GLN A 142 5.58 -3.86 19.91
N ARG A 143 4.82 -4.88 19.53
CA ARG A 143 4.85 -6.23 20.12
C ARG A 143 4.82 -7.26 18.99
N ALA A 144 5.56 -8.35 19.16
CA ALA A 144 5.61 -9.41 18.17
C ALA A 144 4.20 -9.97 17.87
N GLY A 145 3.84 -10.02 16.59
CA GLY A 145 2.55 -10.52 16.12
C GLY A 145 1.39 -9.52 16.19
N ASP A 146 1.58 -8.34 16.78
CA ASP A 146 0.53 -7.33 16.90
C ASP A 146 0.42 -6.47 15.63
N TRP A 147 -0.22 -7.03 14.62
CA TRP A 147 -0.54 -6.29 13.40
C TRP A 147 -1.74 -5.35 13.55
N ASP A 148 -2.59 -5.56 14.55
CA ASP A 148 -3.80 -4.73 14.72
C ASP A 148 -3.43 -3.29 15.07
N GLN A 149 -2.44 -3.09 15.95
CA GLN A 149 -1.91 -1.76 16.29
C GLN A 149 -1.31 -1.06 15.06
N VAL A 150 -0.53 -1.76 14.25
CA VAL A 150 0.08 -1.20 13.02
C VAL A 150 -0.99 -0.79 12.02
N LEU A 151 -1.98 -1.66 11.80
CA LEU A 151 -3.06 -1.41 10.85
C LEU A 151 -3.99 -0.28 11.31
N GLU A 152 -4.18 -0.08 12.61
CA GLU A 152 -4.92 1.04 13.15
C GLU A 152 -4.21 2.37 12.86
N GLU A 153 -2.89 2.44 13.12
CA GLU A 153 -2.09 3.62 12.80
C GLU A 153 -2.10 3.94 11.30
N VAL A 154 -1.92 2.91 10.45
CA VAL A 154 -1.97 3.05 8.99
C VAL A 154 -3.34 3.50 8.53
N SER A 155 -4.43 2.94 9.06
CA SER A 155 -5.80 3.32 8.72
C SER A 155 -6.06 4.79 9.02
N HIS A 156 -5.64 5.26 10.19
CA HIS A 156 -5.77 6.67 10.58
C HIS A 156 -5.00 7.60 9.63
N CYS A 157 -3.76 7.26 9.30
CA CYS A 157 -2.95 8.04 8.37
C CYS A 157 -3.56 8.04 6.95
N LEU A 158 -4.08 6.89 6.50
CA LEU A 158 -4.64 6.72 5.17
C LEU A 158 -5.97 7.48 5.02
N PHE A 159 -6.80 7.48 6.06
CA PHE A 159 -8.01 8.28 6.09
C PHE A 159 -7.71 9.77 5.87
N ASN A 160 -6.73 10.30 6.59
CA ASN A 160 -6.30 11.69 6.44
C ASN A 160 -5.67 11.96 5.07
N TYR A 161 -4.89 11.01 4.53
CA TYR A 161 -4.29 11.10 3.20
C TYR A 161 -5.35 11.22 2.10
N GLY A 162 -6.40 10.40 2.16
CA GLY A 162 -7.52 10.47 1.22
C GLY A 162 -8.40 11.71 1.42
N ALA A 163 -8.59 12.17 2.67
CA ALA A 163 -9.44 13.32 2.98
C ALA A 163 -8.85 14.66 2.51
N GLN A 164 -7.53 14.81 2.43
CA GLN A 164 -6.85 16.05 2.00
C GLN A 164 -7.24 16.51 0.58
N MET A 165 -7.77 15.61 -0.26
CA MET A 165 -8.23 15.95 -1.60
C MET A 165 -9.54 16.76 -1.61
N SER A 166 -10.37 16.64 -0.57
CA SER A 166 -11.65 17.37 -0.49
C SER A 166 -11.46 18.87 -0.18
N THR A 167 -10.40 19.23 0.53
CA THR A 167 -10.14 20.62 0.95
C THR A 167 -9.49 21.49 -0.12
N SER A 168 -8.65 20.91 -0.98
CA SER A 168 -8.01 21.69 -2.06
C SER A 168 -8.97 22.10 -3.18
N ARG A 169 -10.11 21.43 -3.35
CA ARG A 169 -11.16 21.80 -4.33
C ARG A 169 -12.08 22.93 -3.84
N LEU A 170 -12.29 23.02 -2.53
CA LEU A 170 -13.13 24.10 -1.97
C LEU A 170 -12.41 25.46 -1.98
N ALA A 171 -11.06 25.47 -1.96
CA ALA A 171 -10.28 26.69 -2.03
C ALA A 171 -10.15 27.27 -3.45
N GLY A 172 -10.41 26.47 -4.50
CA GLY A 172 -10.30 26.88 -5.90
C GLY A 172 -11.56 27.52 -6.50
N SER A 173 -12.71 27.52 -5.79
CA SER A 173 -13.97 28.03 -6.32
C SER A 173 -14.38 29.42 -5.78
N CYS A 174 -13.50 30.12 -5.10
CA CYS A 174 -13.79 31.43 -4.52
C CYS A 174 -12.80 32.51 -4.97
N LEU A 175 -12.66 32.72 -6.30
CA LEU A 175 -12.08 33.92 -6.89
C LEU A 175 -12.74 34.15 -8.26
N LEU A 176 -13.87 34.86 -8.28
CA LEU A 176 -14.26 35.67 -9.41
C LEU A 176 -14.22 37.13 -8.98
N PRO A 177 -13.48 37.99 -9.68
CA PRO A 177 -13.49 39.42 -9.42
C PRO A 177 -14.70 40.09 -10.04
N SER A 178 -15.15 41.10 -9.38
CA SER A 178 -16.02 42.14 -9.92
C SER A 178 -15.31 42.95 -10.98
#